data_bf6ce10992b910fb31fec1ecaef36546
#
_entry.id   bf6ce10992b910fb31fec1ecaef36546
#
_cell.length_a   1.000
_cell.length_b   1.000
_cell.length_c   1.000
_cell.angle_alpha   90.00
_cell.angle_beta   90.00
_cell.angle_gamma   90.00
#
_symmetry.space_group_name_H-M   'P 1'
#
loop_
_entity.id
_entity.type
_entity.pdbx_description
1 polymer ?
#
loop_
_entity_poly.entity_id
_entity_poly.type
_entity_poly.pdbx_seq_one_letter_code
_entity_poly.pdbx_strand_id
1 'polypeptide(L)'
;MEENFDPAHLRQLXXTSACPEGQLSGVDLQGVELNGADLIDADLSYANLSRADLSYADLRGVNLIGAKMXKVNLEGAQLEGANLSGAHLWEANLDFTTMQGAQLQGADLEDVDLNEADMRGVNLERAEXQSSVMMNVNLEKANLSYADLRRAELRGANLREAVCYRVDLREADLDGADLQGAEMNFALMLGSRLCNTVMPDGRIEYGGCH
;
A
#
# COMPACT_ATOMS: atom_id res chain seq x y z
N MET A 1 22.93 21.86 3.68
CA MET A 1 21.53 21.55 3.35
C MET A 1 20.66 22.09 4.47
N GLU A 2 19.73 22.94 4.12
CA GLU A 2 18.80 23.46 5.15
C GLU A 2 17.87 22.32 5.57
N GLU A 3 17.70 22.16 6.86
CA GLU A 3 16.74 21.20 7.39
C GLU A 3 15.34 21.71 7.06
N ASN A 4 14.56 20.87 6.38
CA ASN A 4 13.21 21.23 5.91
C ASN A 4 12.12 20.91 6.94
N PHE A 5 12.53 20.53 8.16
CA PHE A 5 11.57 20.20 9.22
C PHE A 5 11.70 21.19 10.37
N ASP A 6 10.67 21.26 11.21
CA ASP A 6 10.67 22.09 12.41
C ASP A 6 11.32 21.29 13.56
N PRO A 7 12.49 21.72 14.08
CA PRO A 7 13.14 20.98 15.18
C PRO A 7 12.26 20.87 16.44
N ALA A 8 11.36 21.82 16.67
CA ALA A 8 10.44 21.73 17.82
C ALA A 8 9.44 20.58 17.62
N HIS A 9 8.95 20.40 16.39
CA HIS A 9 8.06 19.28 16.08
C HIS A 9 8.77 17.94 16.23
N LEU A 10 10.04 17.87 15.82
CA LEU A 10 10.80 16.65 16.00
C LEU A 10 10.99 16.34 17.52
N ARG A 11 11.30 17.33 18.31
CA ARG A 11 11.41 17.16 19.76
C ARG A 11 10.08 16.71 20.38
N GLN A 12 8.97 17.29 19.93
CA GLN A 12 7.65 16.90 20.37
C GLN A 12 7.38 15.43 20.06
N LEU A 13 7.64 15.05 18.84
CA LEU A 13 7.43 13.67 18.42
C LEU A 13 8.21 12.66 19.26
N UNK A 14 9.33 12.97 19.46
CA UNK A 14 10.19 12.11 20.09
C UNK A 14 9.92 12.04 21.50
N UNK A 15 9.25 13.05 22.13
CA UNK A 15 8.96 13.11 23.46
C UNK A 15 7.68 12.55 23.81
N THR A 16 6.75 12.69 22.92
CA THR A 16 5.37 12.37 23.28
C THR A 16 4.75 11.29 22.38
N SER A 17 5.44 10.85 21.36
CA SER A 17 4.90 10.00 20.29
C SER A 17 3.67 10.63 19.63
N ALA A 18 3.59 11.95 19.61
CA ALA A 18 2.47 12.65 18.99
C ALA A 18 2.93 13.98 18.42
N CYS A 19 2.66 14.17 17.13
CA CYS A 19 2.92 15.44 16.48
C CYS A 19 1.96 15.60 15.29
N PRO A 20 0.64 15.67 15.58
CA PRO A 20 -0.31 15.89 14.48
C PRO A 20 -0.02 17.22 13.79
N GLU A 21 -0.21 17.25 12.47
CA GLU A 21 0.12 18.37 11.60
C GLU A 21 1.60 18.79 11.67
N GLY A 22 2.46 17.90 12.18
CA GLY A 22 3.89 18.18 12.35
C GLY A 22 4.60 18.47 11.03
N GLN A 23 5.51 19.45 11.03
CA GLN A 23 6.33 19.81 9.87
C GLN A 23 7.64 19.01 9.98
N LEU A 24 7.64 17.81 9.40
CA LEU A 24 8.71 16.82 9.55
C LEU A 24 9.31 16.39 8.20
N SER A 25 9.12 17.24 7.16
CA SER A 25 9.59 16.92 5.82
C SER A 25 11.12 16.71 5.81
N GLY A 26 11.55 15.59 5.21
CA GLY A 26 12.98 15.27 5.07
C GLY A 26 13.66 14.82 6.36
N VAL A 27 12.95 14.67 7.46
CA VAL A 27 13.56 14.27 8.74
C VAL A 27 14.13 12.85 8.65
N ASP A 28 15.22 12.60 9.38
CA ASP A 28 15.77 11.25 9.48
C ASP A 28 15.24 10.58 10.75
N LEU A 29 14.34 9.62 10.56
CA LEU A 29 13.72 8.81 11.60
C LEU A 29 14.01 7.32 11.38
N GLN A 30 15.15 7.02 10.77
CA GLN A 30 15.51 5.63 10.47
C GLN A 30 15.54 4.79 11.75
N GLY A 31 14.82 3.67 11.75
CA GLY A 31 14.82 2.72 12.86
C GLY A 31 14.14 3.21 14.13
N VAL A 32 13.44 4.33 14.07
CA VAL A 32 12.79 4.90 15.27
C VAL A 32 11.60 4.04 15.69
N GLU A 33 11.36 3.98 17.00
CA GLU A 33 10.20 3.29 17.60
C GLU A 33 9.06 4.31 17.78
N LEU A 34 8.06 4.26 16.92
CA LEU A 34 6.92 5.17 16.94
C LEU A 34 5.59 4.38 16.87
N ASN A 35 5.60 3.16 17.40
CA ASN A 35 4.38 2.35 17.41
C ASN A 35 3.28 3.09 18.18
N GLY A 36 2.09 3.13 17.59
CA GLY A 36 0.94 3.83 18.15
C GLY A 36 1.02 5.36 18.09
N ALA A 37 1.99 5.92 17.40
CA ALA A 37 2.18 7.38 17.34
C ALA A 37 0.98 8.08 16.69
N ASP A 38 0.72 9.32 17.11
CA ASP A 38 -0.28 10.19 16.50
C ASP A 38 0.42 11.17 15.57
N LEU A 39 0.27 10.93 14.26
CA LEU A 39 0.88 11.74 13.21
C LEU A 39 -0.18 12.20 12.18
N ILE A 40 -1.43 12.35 12.65
CA ILE A 40 -2.52 12.79 11.77
C ILE A 40 -2.11 14.07 11.02
N ASP A 41 -2.30 14.06 9.71
CA ASP A 41 -2.05 15.21 8.82
C ASP A 41 -0.61 15.77 8.89
N ALA A 42 0.35 15.02 9.47
CA ALA A 42 1.75 15.46 9.51
C ALA A 42 2.37 15.46 8.12
N ASP A 43 3.35 16.31 7.90
CA ASP A 43 4.15 16.31 6.68
C ASP A 43 5.46 15.55 6.94
N LEU A 44 5.53 14.32 6.44
CA LEU A 44 6.70 13.47 6.47
C LEU A 44 7.24 13.23 5.05
N SER A 45 6.92 14.13 4.12
CA SER A 45 7.39 14.00 2.74
C SER A 45 8.92 13.91 2.71
N TYR A 46 9.43 12.98 1.92
CA TYR A 46 10.86 12.74 1.74
C TYR A 46 11.61 12.35 3.02
N ALA A 47 10.89 12.08 4.12
CA ALA A 47 11.51 11.62 5.37
C ALA A 47 12.17 10.24 5.18
N ASN A 48 13.18 9.94 6.00
CA ASN A 48 13.77 8.62 6.04
C ASN A 48 13.16 7.86 7.22
N LEU A 49 12.23 6.95 6.92
CA LEU A 49 11.56 6.10 7.90
C LEU A 49 11.98 4.64 7.74
N SER A 50 13.10 4.39 7.04
CA SER A 50 13.54 3.02 6.79
C SER A 50 13.69 2.27 8.10
N ARG A 51 13.09 1.08 8.18
CA ARG A 51 13.13 0.20 9.37
C ARG A 51 12.48 0.80 10.62
N ALA A 52 11.76 1.89 10.51
CA ALA A 52 11.02 2.45 11.66
C ALA A 52 9.85 1.53 12.03
N ASP A 53 9.47 1.56 13.30
CA ASP A 53 8.25 0.87 13.76
C ASP A 53 7.13 1.90 13.93
N LEU A 54 6.18 1.89 13.01
CA LEU A 54 4.97 2.72 13.01
C LEU A 54 3.73 1.85 13.15
N SER A 55 3.89 0.65 13.71
CA SER A 55 2.74 -0.26 13.87
C SER A 55 1.66 0.42 14.71
N TYR A 56 0.42 0.25 14.27
CA TYR A 56 -0.77 0.79 14.94
C TYR A 56 -0.78 2.33 15.04
N ALA A 57 0.12 3.03 14.34
CA ALA A 57 0.15 4.50 14.35
C ALA A 57 -1.06 5.07 13.62
N ASP A 58 -1.47 6.26 14.05
CA ASP A 58 -2.52 7.02 13.37
C ASP A 58 -1.85 7.97 12.38
N LEU A 59 -1.89 7.59 11.10
CA LEU A 59 -1.26 8.28 10.00
C LEU A 59 -2.31 8.82 9.01
N ARG A 60 -3.55 9.01 9.50
CA ARG A 60 -4.62 9.50 8.60
C ARG A 60 -4.24 10.86 8.04
N GLY A 61 -4.37 11.00 6.74
CA GLY A 61 -4.07 12.25 6.03
C GLY A 61 -2.59 12.61 5.97
N VAL A 62 -1.69 11.76 6.44
CA VAL A 62 -0.24 12.05 6.46
C VAL A 62 0.28 12.24 5.03
N ASN A 63 1.23 13.16 4.89
CA ASN A 63 1.96 13.33 3.63
C ASN A 63 3.28 12.55 3.71
N LEU A 64 3.37 11.46 2.94
CA LEU A 64 4.56 10.62 2.85
C LEU A 64 5.10 10.59 1.41
N ILE A 65 4.83 11.62 0.61
CA ILE A 65 5.31 11.67 -0.77
C ILE A 65 6.83 11.45 -0.78
N GLY A 66 7.27 10.47 -1.58
CA GLY A 66 8.70 10.22 -1.78
C GLY A 66 9.47 9.77 -0.55
N ALA A 67 8.79 9.42 0.54
CA ALA A 67 9.45 8.98 1.78
C ALA A 67 10.23 7.68 1.55
N LYS A 68 11.36 7.52 2.23
CA LYS A 68 12.16 6.28 2.22
C LYS A 68 11.64 5.41 3.37
N MET A 69 11.02 4.30 3.01
CA MET A 69 10.32 3.44 3.97
C MET A 69 10.68 1.94 3.83
N UNK A 70 11.58 1.67 3.41
CA UNK A 70 12.08 0.40 3.28
C UNK A 70 12.02 -0.30 4.54
N LYS A 71 11.46 -1.44 4.48
CA LYS A 71 11.33 -2.36 5.61
C LYS A 71 10.66 -1.70 6.82
N VAL A 72 9.86 -0.71 6.60
CA VAL A 72 9.10 -0.07 7.69
C VAL A 72 8.03 -1.06 8.19
N ASN A 73 7.75 -1.01 9.50
CA ASN A 73 6.64 -1.77 10.07
C ASN A 73 5.44 -0.82 10.24
N LEU A 74 4.40 -1.05 9.43
CA LEU A 74 3.14 -0.30 9.47
C LEU A 74 1.97 -1.21 9.85
N GLU A 75 2.23 -2.39 10.42
CA GLU A 75 1.16 -3.34 10.77
C GLU A 75 0.06 -2.63 11.55
N GLY A 76 -1.18 -2.76 11.07
CA GLY A 76 -2.35 -2.20 11.75
C GLY A 76 -2.44 -0.68 11.76
N ALA A 77 -1.56 0.02 11.06
CA ALA A 77 -1.59 1.49 11.01
C ALA A 77 -2.83 1.99 10.27
N GLN A 78 -3.29 3.18 10.62
CA GLN A 78 -4.39 3.87 9.95
C GLN A 78 -3.82 4.88 8.97
N LEU A 79 -4.11 4.69 7.68
CA LEU A 79 -3.56 5.50 6.59
C LEU A 79 -4.66 6.07 5.67
N GLU A 80 -5.92 6.15 6.18
CA GLU A 80 -7.01 6.67 5.35
C GLU A 80 -6.66 8.08 4.85
N GLY A 81 -6.78 8.26 3.54
CA GLY A 81 -6.51 9.55 2.90
C GLY A 81 -5.04 9.97 2.87
N ALA A 82 -4.13 9.11 3.30
CA ALA A 82 -2.68 9.42 3.27
C ALA A 82 -2.17 9.53 1.84
N ASN A 83 -1.11 10.30 1.64
CA ASN A 83 -0.46 10.41 0.34
C ASN A 83 0.93 9.78 0.41
N LEU A 84 1.08 8.61 -0.22
CA LEU A 84 2.33 7.86 -0.31
C LEU A 84 2.84 7.83 -1.77
N SER A 85 2.45 8.79 -2.58
CA SER A 85 2.87 8.81 -3.99
C SER A 85 4.40 8.78 -4.08
N GLY A 86 4.92 7.86 -4.88
CA GLY A 86 6.37 7.71 -5.07
C GLY A 86 7.15 7.27 -3.85
N ALA A 87 6.48 6.84 -2.78
CA ALA A 87 7.18 6.35 -1.59
C ALA A 87 7.89 5.03 -1.88
N HIS A 88 8.99 4.77 -1.17
CA HIS A 88 9.79 3.56 -1.33
C HIS A 88 9.50 2.62 -0.16
N LEU A 89 8.61 1.61 -0.39
CA LEU A 89 8.10 0.71 0.65
C LEU A 89 8.64 -0.73 0.50
N TRP A 90 9.71 -0.92 -0.23
CA TRP A 90 10.29 -2.25 -0.47
C TRP A 90 10.43 -3.05 0.83
N GLU A 91 9.89 -4.26 0.83
CA GLU A 91 9.87 -5.19 1.97
C GLU A 91 9.19 -4.63 3.23
N ALA A 92 8.32 -3.63 3.09
CA ALA A 92 7.56 -3.10 4.24
C ALA A 92 6.47 -4.07 4.69
N ASN A 93 6.08 -3.99 5.96
CA ASN A 93 4.93 -4.71 6.51
C ASN A 93 3.74 -3.75 6.64
N LEU A 94 2.72 -3.97 5.80
CA LEU A 94 1.46 -3.20 5.84
C LEU A 94 0.26 -4.13 6.13
N ASP A 95 0.49 -5.28 6.75
CA ASP A 95 -0.61 -6.19 7.11
C ASP A 95 -1.62 -5.45 7.99
N PHE A 96 -2.91 -5.68 7.71
CA PHE A 96 -4.03 -5.18 8.52
C PHE A 96 -4.16 -3.66 8.54
N THR A 97 -3.49 -2.94 7.64
CA THR A 97 -3.65 -1.47 7.54
C THR A 97 -5.03 -1.11 7.03
N THR A 98 -5.48 0.10 7.38
CA THR A 98 -6.66 0.71 6.78
C THR A 98 -6.19 1.89 5.94
N MET A 99 -6.49 1.85 4.61
CA MET A 99 -5.90 2.79 3.64
C MET A 99 -6.96 3.35 2.68
N GLN A 100 -8.24 3.34 3.06
CA GLN A 100 -9.28 3.79 2.14
C GLN A 100 -8.94 5.18 1.58
N GLY A 101 -8.97 5.28 0.27
CA GLY A 101 -8.75 6.52 -0.45
C GLY A 101 -7.32 7.04 -0.44
N ALA A 102 -6.37 6.25 0.04
CA ALA A 102 -4.96 6.65 0.04
C ALA A 102 -4.41 6.75 -1.39
N GLN A 103 -3.37 7.56 -1.56
CA GLN A 103 -2.70 7.79 -2.84
C GLN A 103 -1.33 7.08 -2.81
N LEU A 104 -1.14 6.11 -3.71
CA LEU A 104 0.11 5.34 -3.81
C LEU A 104 0.63 5.31 -5.27
N GLN A 105 0.29 6.32 -6.07
CA GLN A 105 0.73 6.36 -7.47
C GLN A 105 2.25 6.26 -7.54
N GLY A 106 2.73 5.31 -8.33
CA GLY A 106 4.16 5.14 -8.56
C GLY A 106 4.95 4.68 -7.34
N ALA A 107 4.30 4.24 -6.28
CA ALA A 107 4.99 3.74 -5.08
C ALA A 107 5.70 2.42 -5.40
N ASP A 108 6.85 2.21 -4.75
CA ASP A 108 7.60 0.96 -4.81
C ASP A 108 7.12 0.06 -3.68
N LEU A 109 6.33 -0.95 -4.04
CA LEU A 109 5.74 -1.90 -3.11
C LEU A 109 6.26 -3.33 -3.36
N GLU A 110 7.46 -3.45 -3.96
CA GLU A 110 8.04 -4.77 -4.25
C GLU A 110 8.27 -5.52 -2.94
N ASP A 111 7.87 -6.78 -2.90
CA ASP A 111 8.01 -7.69 -1.74
C ASP A 111 7.31 -7.19 -0.47
N VAL A 112 6.29 -6.34 -0.61
CA VAL A 112 5.53 -5.82 0.54
C VAL A 112 4.53 -6.86 1.06
N ASP A 113 4.25 -6.85 2.36
CA ASP A 113 3.14 -7.59 2.97
C ASP A 113 1.95 -6.67 3.14
N LEU A 114 0.79 -7.05 2.58
CA LEU A 114 -0.46 -6.30 2.61
C LEU A 114 -1.64 -7.20 2.95
N ASN A 115 -1.39 -8.29 3.67
CA ASN A 115 -2.47 -9.24 3.97
C ASN A 115 -3.57 -8.57 4.77
N GLU A 116 -4.80 -8.79 4.32
CA GLU A 116 -6.02 -8.29 4.98
C GLU A 116 -6.07 -6.77 5.11
N ALA A 117 -5.28 -6.04 4.33
CA ALA A 117 -5.34 -4.58 4.30
C ALA A 117 -6.65 -4.12 3.64
N ASP A 118 -7.21 -3.04 4.16
CA ASP A 118 -8.40 -2.41 3.58
C ASP A 118 -7.93 -1.27 2.67
N MET A 119 -7.90 -1.53 1.36
CA MET A 119 -7.40 -0.61 0.36
C MET A 119 -8.53 -0.16 -0.59
N ARG A 120 -9.77 -0.11 -0.08
CA ARG A 120 -10.89 0.32 -0.93
C ARG A 120 -10.64 1.73 -1.47
N GLY A 121 -10.84 1.89 -2.76
CA GLY A 121 -10.71 3.18 -3.43
C GLY A 121 -9.30 3.75 -3.48
N VAL A 122 -8.29 2.95 -3.18
CA VAL A 122 -6.89 3.39 -3.21
C VAL A 122 -6.45 3.66 -4.65
N ASN A 123 -5.58 4.63 -4.84
CA ASN A 123 -4.98 4.87 -6.15
C ASN A 123 -3.58 4.26 -6.19
N LEU A 124 -3.46 3.16 -6.97
CA LEU A 124 -2.20 2.43 -7.16
C LEU A 124 -1.70 2.56 -8.62
N GLU A 125 -2.12 3.61 -9.31
CA GLU A 125 -1.70 3.78 -10.71
C GLU A 125 -0.17 3.74 -10.80
N ARG A 126 0.35 2.87 -11.67
CA ARG A 126 1.80 2.69 -11.90
C ARG A 126 2.61 2.25 -10.68
N ALA A 127 1.95 1.73 -9.64
CA ALA A 127 2.66 1.18 -8.48
C ALA A 127 3.37 -0.13 -8.84
N GLU A 128 4.47 -0.40 -8.18
CA GLU A 128 5.27 -1.61 -8.40
C GLU A 128 5.11 -2.58 -7.24
N UNK A 129 4.35 -3.58 -7.28
CA UNK A 129 3.99 -4.42 -6.36
C UNK A 129 4.31 -5.78 -6.65
N GLN A 130 5.49 -6.06 -7.48
CA GLN A 130 5.96 -7.41 -7.83
C GLN A 130 6.23 -8.23 -6.57
N SER A 131 5.80 -9.47 -6.60
CA SER A 131 6.03 -10.43 -5.51
C SER A 131 5.45 -9.99 -4.16
N SER A 132 4.53 -9.05 -4.16
CA SER A 132 3.84 -8.64 -2.92
C SER A 132 2.91 -9.74 -2.42
N VAL A 133 2.71 -9.81 -1.10
CA VAL A 133 1.80 -10.75 -0.47
C VAL A 133 0.54 -9.98 -0.06
N MET A 134 -0.58 -10.27 -0.74
CA MET A 134 -1.82 -9.47 -0.63
C MET A 134 -3.03 -10.38 -0.39
N MET A 135 -2.86 -11.42 0.41
CA MET A 135 -3.95 -12.36 0.66
C MET A 135 -5.11 -11.68 1.39
N ASN A 136 -6.31 -11.87 0.86
CA ASN A 136 -7.54 -11.32 1.41
C ASN A 136 -7.55 -9.78 1.47
N VAL A 137 -6.72 -9.13 0.66
CA VAL A 137 -6.71 -7.65 0.56
C VAL A 137 -8.05 -7.18 -0.01
N ASN A 138 -8.53 -6.05 0.47
CA ASN A 138 -9.74 -5.44 -0.09
C ASN A 138 -9.34 -4.28 -1.01
N LEU A 139 -9.43 -4.52 -2.33
CA LEU A 139 -9.10 -3.54 -3.37
C LEU A 139 -10.38 -3.10 -4.13
N GLU A 140 -11.54 -3.22 -3.50
CA GLU A 140 -12.79 -2.81 -4.15
C GLU A 140 -12.67 -1.36 -4.63
N LYS A 141 -12.99 -1.14 -5.91
CA LYS A 141 -12.95 0.19 -6.56
C LYS A 141 -11.57 0.87 -6.56
N ALA A 142 -10.51 0.12 -6.32
CA ALA A 142 -9.14 0.66 -6.41
C ALA A 142 -8.76 0.92 -7.87
N ASN A 143 -7.85 1.85 -8.08
CA ASN A 143 -7.26 2.11 -9.40
C ASN A 143 -5.89 1.44 -9.48
N LEU A 144 -5.82 0.36 -10.26
CA LEU A 144 -4.59 -0.41 -10.48
C LEU A 144 -4.05 -0.21 -11.90
N SER A 145 -4.48 0.84 -12.59
CA SER A 145 -4.07 1.06 -13.99
C SER A 145 -2.54 1.11 -14.08
N TYR A 146 -2.00 0.33 -15.02
CA TYR A 146 -0.55 0.24 -15.28
C TYR A 146 0.26 -0.30 -14.08
N ALA A 147 -0.37 -0.81 -13.04
CA ALA A 147 0.36 -1.38 -11.90
C ALA A 147 1.05 -2.69 -12.31
N ASP A 148 2.19 -2.96 -11.70
CA ASP A 148 2.94 -4.20 -11.92
C ASP A 148 2.71 -5.13 -10.73
N LEU A 149 1.87 -6.16 -10.94
CA LEU A 149 1.53 -7.15 -9.92
C LEU A 149 2.08 -8.53 -10.28
N ARG A 150 3.14 -8.57 -11.07
CA ARG A 150 3.74 -9.86 -11.44
C ARG A 150 4.11 -10.65 -10.20
N ARG A 151 3.70 -11.92 -10.17
CA ARG A 151 3.98 -12.86 -9.09
C ARG A 151 3.39 -12.45 -7.73
N ALA A 152 2.47 -11.48 -7.71
CA ALA A 152 1.77 -11.10 -6.47
C ALA A 152 0.88 -12.25 -5.99
N GLU A 153 0.76 -12.40 -4.67
CA GLU A 153 -0.14 -13.38 -4.06
C GLU A 153 -1.45 -12.68 -3.69
N LEU A 154 -2.47 -12.86 -4.54
CA LEU A 154 -3.76 -12.18 -4.40
C LEU A 154 -4.88 -13.16 -4.03
N ARG A 155 -4.55 -14.26 -3.35
CA ARG A 155 -5.55 -15.25 -2.94
C ARG A 155 -6.63 -14.60 -2.10
N GLY A 156 -7.88 -14.83 -2.49
CA GLY A 156 -9.02 -14.32 -1.75
C GLY A 156 -9.20 -12.81 -1.81
N ALA A 157 -8.44 -12.11 -2.65
CA ALA A 157 -8.51 -10.64 -2.76
C ALA A 157 -9.87 -10.21 -3.31
N ASN A 158 -10.37 -9.08 -2.82
CA ASN A 158 -11.58 -8.44 -3.36
C ASN A 158 -11.14 -7.34 -4.33
N LEU A 159 -11.34 -7.58 -5.63
CA LEU A 159 -11.03 -6.63 -6.70
C LEU A 159 -12.30 -6.15 -7.41
N ARG A 160 -13.45 -6.26 -6.73
CA ARG A 160 -14.73 -5.88 -7.35
C ARG A 160 -14.68 -4.42 -7.80
N GLU A 161 -15.09 -4.18 -9.03
CA GLU A 161 -15.18 -2.85 -9.64
C GLU A 161 -13.83 -2.09 -9.68
N ALA A 162 -12.71 -2.80 -9.49
CA ALA A 162 -11.37 -2.19 -9.59
C ALA A 162 -11.10 -1.80 -11.05
N VAL A 163 -10.34 -0.73 -11.25
CA VAL A 163 -9.88 -0.31 -12.56
C VAL A 163 -8.48 -0.93 -12.76
N CYS A 164 -8.41 -1.90 -13.68
CA CYS A 164 -7.20 -2.70 -13.92
C CYS A 164 -6.69 -2.52 -15.37
N TYR A 165 -6.84 -1.32 -15.92
CA TYR A 165 -6.42 -1.03 -17.29
C TYR A 165 -4.90 -1.23 -17.41
N ARG A 166 -4.50 -2.14 -18.33
CA ARG A 166 -3.09 -2.47 -18.57
C ARG A 166 -2.33 -2.93 -17.33
N VAL A 167 -3.02 -3.50 -16.34
CA VAL A 167 -2.36 -4.11 -15.18
C VAL A 167 -1.54 -5.32 -15.63
N ASP A 168 -0.39 -5.54 -15.00
CA ASP A 168 0.42 -6.73 -15.27
C ASP A 168 0.24 -7.73 -14.12
N LEU A 169 -0.53 -8.80 -14.39
CA LEU A 169 -0.81 -9.86 -13.42
C LEU A 169 -0.12 -11.18 -13.80
N ARG A 170 0.89 -11.12 -14.67
CA ARG A 170 1.56 -12.36 -15.10
C ARG A 170 2.13 -13.11 -13.90
N GLU A 171 1.86 -14.40 -13.85
CA GLU A 171 2.29 -15.31 -12.79
C GLU A 171 1.71 -14.96 -11.40
N ALA A 172 0.73 -14.07 -11.31
CA ALA A 172 0.05 -13.76 -10.05
C ALA A 172 -0.86 -14.92 -9.62
N ASP A 173 -1.05 -15.07 -8.32
CA ASP A 173 -1.96 -16.07 -7.76
C ASP A 173 -3.27 -15.39 -7.37
N LEU A 174 -4.32 -15.63 -8.17
CA LEU A 174 -5.66 -15.06 -7.99
C LEU A 174 -6.66 -16.10 -7.49
N ASP A 175 -6.18 -17.21 -6.93
CA ASP A 175 -7.07 -18.26 -6.45
C ASP A 175 -8.07 -17.68 -5.43
N GLY A 176 -9.35 -17.87 -5.69
CA GLY A 176 -10.42 -17.39 -4.82
C GLY A 176 -10.66 -15.87 -4.85
N ALA A 177 -9.97 -15.14 -5.71
CA ALA A 177 -10.18 -13.68 -5.83
C ALA A 177 -11.51 -13.37 -6.51
N ASP A 178 -12.05 -12.18 -6.24
CA ASP A 178 -13.30 -11.70 -6.84
C ASP A 178 -13.00 -10.48 -7.70
N LEU A 179 -13.10 -10.65 -9.04
CA LEU A 179 -12.88 -9.58 -10.02
C LEU A 179 -14.20 -9.04 -10.60
N GLN A 180 -15.34 -9.36 -10.00
CA GLN A 180 -16.63 -8.99 -10.59
C GLN A 180 -16.70 -7.48 -10.81
N GLY A 181 -17.02 -7.10 -12.05
CA GLY A 181 -17.15 -5.70 -12.44
C GLY A 181 -15.83 -4.98 -12.66
N ALA A 182 -14.69 -5.66 -12.50
CA ALA A 182 -13.36 -5.04 -12.73
C ALA A 182 -13.18 -4.71 -14.21
N GLU A 183 -12.50 -3.60 -14.48
CA GLU A 183 -12.16 -3.18 -15.85
C GLU A 183 -10.77 -3.72 -16.19
N MET A 184 -10.73 -4.82 -16.97
CA MET A 184 -9.50 -5.57 -17.23
C MET A 184 -8.95 -5.34 -18.65
N ASN A 185 -9.27 -4.20 -19.28
CA ASN A 185 -8.85 -3.92 -20.64
C ASN A 185 -7.32 -3.93 -20.72
N PHE A 186 -6.80 -4.77 -21.65
CA PHE A 186 -5.36 -4.92 -21.91
C PHE A 186 -4.56 -5.44 -20.71
N ALA A 187 -5.21 -6.06 -19.73
CA ALA A 187 -4.51 -6.72 -18.62
C ALA A 187 -3.67 -7.88 -19.15
N LEU A 188 -2.48 -8.08 -18.58
CA LEU A 188 -1.59 -9.19 -18.91
C LEU A 188 -1.73 -10.27 -17.83
N MET A 189 -2.15 -11.48 -18.23
CA MET A 189 -2.48 -12.55 -17.27
C MET A 189 -1.77 -13.88 -17.56
N LEU A 190 -0.73 -13.86 -18.38
CA LEU A 190 -0.03 -15.11 -18.73
C LEU A 190 0.55 -15.75 -17.47
N GLY A 191 0.19 -17.00 -17.25
CA GLY A 191 0.70 -17.75 -16.10
C GLY A 191 0.00 -17.46 -14.78
N SER A 192 -1.00 -16.57 -14.76
CA SER A 192 -1.75 -16.33 -13.52
C SER A 192 -2.60 -17.57 -13.16
N ARG A 193 -2.77 -17.80 -11.85
CA ARG A 193 -3.62 -18.87 -11.34
C ARG A 193 -5.02 -18.33 -11.09
N LEU A 194 -6.03 -19.10 -11.53
CA LEU A 194 -7.42 -18.64 -11.51
C LEU A 194 -8.35 -19.71 -10.92
N CYS A 195 -7.94 -20.38 -9.84
CA CYS A 195 -8.78 -21.42 -9.24
C CYS A 195 -9.89 -20.77 -8.38
N ASN A 196 -11.14 -21.08 -8.69
CA ASN A 196 -12.31 -20.50 -8.01
C ASN A 196 -12.31 -18.97 -8.06
N THR A 197 -11.80 -18.41 -9.14
CA THR A 197 -11.70 -16.95 -9.32
C THR A 197 -12.98 -16.45 -10.00
N VAL A 198 -13.62 -15.42 -9.41
CA VAL A 198 -14.77 -14.77 -10.03
C VAL A 198 -14.25 -13.75 -11.04
N MET A 199 -14.60 -13.93 -12.32
CA MET A 199 -14.13 -13.08 -13.42
C MET A 199 -15.00 -11.82 -13.55
N PRO A 200 -14.57 -10.82 -14.32
CA PRO A 200 -15.32 -9.55 -14.41
C PRO A 200 -16.80 -9.69 -14.77
N ASP A 201 -17.16 -10.71 -15.58
CA ASP A 201 -18.56 -10.95 -15.97
C ASP A 201 -19.33 -11.80 -14.95
N GLY A 202 -18.72 -12.15 -13.82
CA GLY A 202 -19.33 -12.94 -12.75
C GLY A 202 -19.16 -14.44 -12.88
N ARG A 203 -18.60 -14.93 -14.01
CA ARG A 203 -18.34 -16.37 -14.18
C ARG A 203 -17.20 -16.80 -13.27
N ILE A 204 -17.25 -18.03 -12.79
CA ILE A 204 -16.18 -18.58 -11.95
C ILE A 204 -15.23 -19.36 -12.85
N GLU A 205 -13.96 -19.03 -12.77
CA GLU A 205 -12.90 -19.73 -13.49
C GLU A 205 -12.26 -20.76 -12.59
N TYR A 206 -12.02 -21.96 -13.13
CA TYR A 206 -11.42 -23.07 -12.40
C TYR A 206 -10.07 -23.47 -12.99
N GLY A 207 -9.58 -22.73 -13.97
CA GLY A 207 -8.28 -22.99 -14.57
C GLY A 207 -7.17 -22.84 -13.55
N GLY A 208 -6.29 -23.83 -13.48
CA GLY A 208 -5.18 -23.76 -12.54
C GLY A 208 -5.42 -24.41 -11.19
N CYS A 209 -6.63 -24.96 -10.97
CA CYS A 209 -6.85 -25.77 -9.76
C CYS A 209 -6.05 -27.08 -9.86
N HIS A 210 -5.28 -27.43 -8.81
CA HIS A 210 -4.48 -28.64 -8.74
C HIS A 210 -4.61 -29.31 -7.37
#